data_496cc92a63de0eb2e0e84bbc7ad67b6c
#
_entry.id   496cc92a63de0eb2e0e84bbc7ad67b6c
#
_cell.length_a   1.000
_cell.length_b   1.000
_cell.length_c   1.000
_cell.angle_alpha   90.00
_cell.angle_beta   90.00
_cell.angle_gamma   90.00
#
_symmetry.space_group_name_H-M   'P 1'
#
loop_
_entity.id
_entity.type
_entity.pdbx_description
1 polymer ?
#
loop_
_entity_poly.entity_id
_entity_poly.type
_entity_poly.pdbx_seq_one_letter_code
_entity_poly.pdbx_strand_id
1 'polypeptide(L)'
;TIKPKLGLSGRNYGRVVYEALKGGLDFTKDDENINSQPFMHWRDRYLFAMEGVMRASAATGEVKGHYMNVTAASMEEMYERAEFAKEIGSVIVMVDLTVGYTALTSMARWCRANGMLLHLHRAGHSTYTRQKSHGMSFRVLAKWCRLIGVDHLHAGTVVGKLEG
;
A
#
# COMPACT_ATOMS: atom_id res chain seq x y z
N THR A 1 8.23 4.61 -0.03
CA THR A 1 7.11 5.45 -0.51
C THR A 1 7.59 6.37 -1.63
N ILE A 2 6.84 6.44 -2.72
CA ILE A 2 7.14 7.34 -3.83
C ILE A 2 6.98 8.80 -3.39
N LYS A 3 7.94 9.63 -3.76
CA LYS A 3 7.95 11.07 -3.51
C LYS A 3 8.40 11.82 -4.79
N PRO A 4 7.88 13.05 -5.04
CA PRO A 4 6.84 13.75 -4.26
C PRO A 4 5.48 13.03 -4.36
N LYS A 5 4.67 13.11 -3.30
CA LYS A 5 3.34 12.47 -3.30
C LYS A 5 2.28 13.26 -4.11
N LEU A 6 2.53 14.50 -4.41
CA LEU A 6 1.63 15.38 -5.16
C LEU A 6 2.30 15.91 -6.43
N GLY A 7 1.53 16.01 -7.50
CA GLY A 7 1.91 16.71 -8.73
C GLY A 7 2.62 15.87 -9.79
N LEU A 8 3.01 14.63 -9.50
CA LEU A 8 3.56 13.74 -10.53
C LEU A 8 2.46 13.28 -11.50
N SER A 9 2.74 13.32 -12.80
CA SER A 9 1.95 12.57 -13.77
C SER A 9 2.14 11.06 -13.57
N GLY A 10 1.21 10.25 -14.03
CA GLY A 10 1.35 8.79 -13.97
C GLY A 10 2.65 8.29 -14.59
N ARG A 11 3.03 8.86 -15.74
CA ARG A 11 4.30 8.51 -16.42
C ARG A 11 5.54 8.80 -15.56
N ASN A 12 5.61 9.97 -14.95
CA ASN A 12 6.73 10.34 -14.07
C ASN A 12 6.71 9.51 -12.78
N TYR A 13 5.54 9.18 -12.28
CA TYR A 13 5.39 8.29 -11.14
C TYR A 13 5.98 6.90 -11.42
N GLY A 14 5.63 6.30 -12.56
CA GLY A 14 6.20 5.03 -13.00
C GLY A 14 7.71 5.09 -13.21
N ARG A 15 8.25 6.22 -13.68
CA ARG A 15 9.69 6.44 -13.78
C ARG A 15 10.37 6.40 -12.41
N VAL A 16 9.81 7.06 -11.40
CA VAL A 16 10.36 7.01 -10.03
C VAL A 16 10.31 5.60 -9.48
N VAL A 17 9.22 4.86 -9.71
CA VAL A 17 9.12 3.43 -9.34
C VAL A 17 10.25 2.63 -9.98
N TYR A 18 10.44 2.77 -11.27
CA TYR A 18 11.49 2.06 -12.01
C TYR A 18 12.89 2.35 -11.47
N GLU A 19 13.26 3.63 -11.33
CA GLU A 19 14.61 4.02 -10.89
C GLU A 19 14.88 3.54 -9.46
N ALA A 20 13.90 3.64 -8.57
CA ALA A 20 14.04 3.17 -7.19
C ALA A 20 14.22 1.64 -7.10
N LEU A 21 13.44 0.88 -7.84
CA LEU A 21 13.54 -0.58 -7.87
C LEU A 21 14.83 -1.06 -8.55
N LYS A 22 15.20 -0.44 -9.67
CA LYS A 22 16.46 -0.71 -10.34
C LYS A 22 17.67 -0.41 -9.45
N GLY A 23 17.55 0.61 -8.59
CA GLY A 23 18.58 1.00 -7.63
C GLY A 23 18.76 0.05 -6.44
N GLY A 24 18.01 -1.06 -6.38
CA GLY A 24 18.19 -2.13 -5.39
C GLY A 24 17.07 -2.28 -4.35
N LEU A 25 15.99 -1.50 -4.44
CA LEU A 25 14.84 -1.76 -3.59
C LEU A 25 14.04 -2.97 -4.11
N ASP A 26 13.50 -3.77 -3.19
CA ASP A 26 12.61 -4.90 -3.51
C ASP A 26 11.20 -4.43 -3.82
N PHE A 27 10.72 -3.45 -3.04
CA PHE A 27 9.40 -2.86 -3.18
C PHE A 27 9.44 -1.33 -3.11
N THR A 28 8.56 -0.71 -3.88
CA THR A 28 8.12 0.66 -3.67
C THR A 28 6.67 0.65 -3.21
N LYS A 29 6.16 1.77 -2.72
CA LYS A 29 4.75 1.84 -2.32
C LYS A 29 4.13 3.19 -2.66
N ASP A 30 2.84 3.17 -2.92
CA ASP A 30 2.00 4.36 -2.95
C ASP A 30 2.05 5.08 -1.59
N ASP A 31 1.99 6.40 -1.61
CA ASP A 31 1.76 7.17 -0.39
C ASP A 31 0.33 6.89 0.11
N GLU A 32 0.14 6.82 1.41
CA GLU A 32 -1.17 6.56 2.01
C GLU A 32 -2.20 7.65 1.69
N ASN A 33 -1.74 8.83 1.35
CA ASN A 33 -2.61 9.95 0.98
C ASN A 33 -2.92 10.03 -0.52
N ILE A 34 -2.31 9.17 -1.33
CA ILE A 34 -2.58 9.19 -2.77
C ILE A 34 -3.81 8.33 -3.08
N ASN A 35 -4.73 8.88 -3.83
CA ASN A 35 -5.93 8.21 -4.27
C ASN A 35 -6.10 8.40 -5.78
N SER A 36 -7.11 9.11 -6.22
CA SER A 36 -7.31 9.48 -7.61
C SER A 36 -7.40 11.00 -7.72
N GLN A 37 -6.30 11.63 -8.10
CA GLN A 37 -6.21 13.08 -8.19
C GLN A 37 -6.28 13.55 -9.64
N PRO A 38 -6.64 14.83 -9.90
CA PRO A 38 -6.71 15.38 -11.26
C PRO A 38 -5.42 15.24 -12.06
N PHE A 39 -4.26 15.31 -11.38
CA PHE A 39 -2.95 15.18 -12.04
C PHE A 39 -2.54 13.71 -12.27
N MET A 40 -3.20 12.75 -11.61
CA MET A 40 -2.89 11.33 -11.74
C MET A 40 -4.07 10.47 -11.25
N HIS A 41 -4.87 9.97 -12.17
CA HIS A 41 -5.96 9.04 -11.85
C HIS A 41 -5.40 7.68 -11.43
N TRP A 42 -6.14 6.96 -10.58
CA TRP A 42 -5.65 5.73 -9.97
C TRP A 42 -5.31 4.62 -10.98
N ARG A 43 -6.08 4.48 -12.07
CA ARG A 43 -5.81 3.50 -13.12
C ARG A 43 -4.49 3.80 -13.83
N ASP A 44 -4.24 5.04 -14.16
CA ASP A 44 -3.00 5.47 -14.80
C ASP A 44 -1.80 5.22 -13.88
N ARG A 45 -1.93 5.58 -12.59
CA ARG A 45 -0.89 5.30 -11.60
C ARG A 45 -0.54 3.83 -11.54
N TYR A 46 -1.54 2.95 -11.48
CA TYR A 46 -1.30 1.50 -11.42
C TYR A 46 -0.60 0.98 -12.66
N LEU A 47 -1.06 1.38 -13.84
CA LEU A 47 -0.45 0.96 -15.11
C LEU A 47 1.02 1.40 -15.21
N PHE A 48 1.30 2.66 -14.96
CA PHE A 48 2.68 3.16 -15.03
C PHE A 48 3.57 2.61 -13.91
N ALA A 49 3.04 2.41 -12.71
CA ALA A 49 3.79 1.76 -11.64
C ALA A 49 4.15 0.31 -11.99
N MET A 50 3.20 -0.47 -12.53
CA MET A 50 3.48 -1.85 -12.97
C MET A 50 4.44 -1.92 -14.15
N GLU A 51 4.35 -1.00 -15.10
CA GLU A 51 5.37 -0.88 -16.15
C GLU A 51 6.76 -0.68 -15.54
N GLY A 52 6.87 0.20 -14.56
CA GLY A 52 8.12 0.43 -13.81
C GLY A 52 8.63 -0.83 -13.11
N VAL A 53 7.73 -1.57 -12.45
CA VAL A 53 8.05 -2.85 -11.78
C VAL A 53 8.56 -3.88 -12.79
N MET A 54 7.86 -4.08 -13.89
CA MET A 54 8.23 -5.07 -14.91
C MET A 54 9.58 -4.73 -15.57
N ARG A 55 9.81 -3.47 -15.89
CA ARG A 55 11.09 -2.99 -16.45
C ARG A 55 12.24 -3.16 -15.46
N ALA A 56 12.03 -2.87 -14.18
CA ALA A 56 13.05 -3.05 -13.16
C ALA A 56 13.36 -4.53 -12.92
N SER A 57 12.35 -5.39 -12.90
CA SER A 57 12.54 -6.85 -12.81
C SER A 57 13.35 -7.39 -13.98
N ALA A 58 13.03 -6.95 -15.20
CA ALA A 58 13.78 -7.34 -16.39
C ALA A 58 15.24 -6.84 -16.37
N ALA A 59 15.47 -5.61 -15.87
CA ALA A 59 16.81 -5.02 -15.82
C ALA A 59 17.71 -5.62 -14.72
N THR A 60 17.13 -6.10 -13.63
CA THR A 60 17.90 -6.63 -12.49
C THR A 60 17.92 -8.16 -12.41
N GLY A 61 16.99 -8.84 -13.07
CA GLY A 61 16.77 -10.27 -12.91
C GLY A 61 16.13 -10.65 -11.57
N GLU A 62 15.66 -9.67 -10.80
CA GLU A 62 15.09 -9.86 -9.47
C GLU A 62 13.57 -9.65 -9.48
N VAL A 63 12.88 -10.30 -8.56
CA VAL A 63 11.45 -10.04 -8.33
C VAL A 63 11.28 -8.70 -7.63
N LYS A 64 10.50 -7.82 -8.23
CA LYS A 64 10.19 -6.49 -7.71
C LYS A 64 8.68 -6.33 -7.55
N GLY A 65 8.27 -5.40 -6.69
CA GLY A 65 6.84 -5.12 -6.47
C GLY A 65 6.56 -3.68 -6.11
N HIS A 66 5.27 -3.35 -6.12
CA HIS A 66 4.78 -2.05 -5.72
C HIS A 66 3.48 -2.20 -4.93
N TYR A 67 3.44 -1.66 -3.72
CA TYR A 67 2.21 -1.65 -2.92
C TYR A 67 1.23 -0.64 -3.50
N MET A 68 0.22 -1.14 -4.21
CA MET A 68 -0.82 -0.32 -4.81
C MET A 68 -1.91 0.00 -3.80
N ASN A 69 -2.08 1.28 -3.49
CA ASN A 69 -3.09 1.72 -2.53
C ASN A 69 -4.49 1.60 -3.14
N VAL A 70 -5.25 0.63 -2.66
CA VAL A 70 -6.64 0.39 -3.08
C VAL A 70 -7.65 1.06 -2.16
N THR A 71 -7.21 1.77 -1.12
CA THR A 71 -8.10 2.50 -0.21
C THR A 71 -9.02 3.43 -1.00
N ALA A 72 -10.31 3.29 -0.78
CA ALA A 72 -11.35 4.05 -1.45
C ALA A 72 -12.53 4.31 -0.49
N ALA A 73 -13.55 4.99 -0.97
CA ALA A 73 -14.69 5.38 -0.16
C ALA A 73 -15.62 4.21 0.20
N SER A 74 -15.65 3.18 -0.63
CA SER A 74 -16.50 1.99 -0.41
C SER A 74 -15.74 0.69 -0.68
N MET A 75 -16.29 -0.44 -0.18
CA MET A 75 -15.72 -1.76 -0.47
C MET A 75 -15.80 -2.11 -1.95
N GLU A 76 -16.86 -1.70 -2.63
CA GLU A 76 -17.05 -1.93 -4.05
C GLU A 76 -15.92 -1.29 -4.87
N GLU A 77 -15.60 -0.04 -4.58
CA GLU A 77 -14.47 0.65 -5.20
C GLU A 77 -13.12 -0.01 -4.84
N MET A 78 -12.95 -0.43 -3.60
CA MET A 78 -11.73 -1.12 -3.17
C MET A 78 -11.55 -2.45 -3.91
N TYR A 79 -12.62 -3.21 -4.08
CA TYR A 79 -12.59 -4.45 -4.88
C TYR A 79 -12.29 -4.17 -6.35
N GLU A 80 -12.92 -3.15 -6.95
CA GLU A 80 -12.62 -2.75 -8.33
C GLU A 80 -11.13 -2.46 -8.53
N ARG A 81 -10.55 -1.69 -7.62
CA ARG A 81 -9.11 -1.36 -7.67
C ARG A 81 -8.23 -2.57 -7.47
N ALA A 82 -8.58 -3.45 -6.55
CA ALA A 82 -7.84 -4.69 -6.27
C ALA A 82 -7.91 -5.67 -7.45
N GLU A 83 -9.08 -5.85 -8.07
CA GLU A 83 -9.24 -6.65 -9.28
C GLU A 83 -8.37 -6.12 -10.42
N PHE A 84 -8.41 -4.81 -10.67
CA PHE A 84 -7.58 -4.19 -11.70
C PHE A 84 -6.08 -4.36 -11.41
N ALA A 85 -5.66 -4.19 -10.15
CA ALA A 85 -4.28 -4.44 -9.75
C ALA A 85 -3.84 -5.88 -10.05
N LYS A 86 -4.71 -6.86 -9.75
CA LYS A 86 -4.47 -8.27 -10.07
C LYS A 86 -4.39 -8.50 -11.58
N GLU A 87 -5.32 -7.96 -12.36
CA GLU A 87 -5.36 -8.09 -13.82
C GLU A 87 -4.06 -7.62 -14.49
N ILE A 88 -3.47 -6.54 -14.01
CA ILE A 88 -2.21 -5.99 -14.56
C ILE A 88 -0.96 -6.67 -13.97
N GLY A 89 -1.10 -7.71 -13.15
CA GLY A 89 0.00 -8.52 -12.66
C GLY A 89 0.62 -8.09 -11.33
N SER A 90 -0.02 -7.20 -10.57
CA SER A 90 0.43 -6.89 -9.21
C SER A 90 0.30 -8.11 -8.30
N VAL A 91 1.24 -8.24 -7.36
CA VAL A 91 1.24 -9.33 -6.36
C VAL A 91 0.76 -8.87 -5.00
N ILE A 92 0.62 -7.57 -4.80
CA ILE A 92 0.33 -6.98 -3.49
C ILE A 92 -0.51 -5.71 -3.64
N VAL A 93 -1.48 -5.55 -2.75
CA VAL A 93 -2.26 -4.31 -2.60
C VAL A 93 -2.10 -3.75 -1.20
N MET A 94 -2.39 -2.48 -1.04
CA MET A 94 -2.30 -1.77 0.23
C MET A 94 -3.64 -1.17 0.61
N VAL A 95 -3.97 -1.24 1.90
CA VAL A 95 -5.08 -0.49 2.49
C VAL A 95 -4.60 0.29 3.71
N ASP A 96 -5.31 1.35 4.06
CA ASP A 96 -5.06 2.12 5.26
C ASP A 96 -5.91 1.59 6.43
N LEU A 97 -5.38 1.70 7.65
CA LEU A 97 -6.10 1.32 8.87
C LEU A 97 -7.45 2.06 9.03
N THR A 98 -7.55 3.25 8.44
CA THR A 98 -8.75 4.10 8.47
C THR A 98 -9.99 3.46 7.86
N VAL A 99 -9.86 2.42 7.03
CA VAL A 99 -11.02 1.69 6.47
C VAL A 99 -11.78 0.90 7.54
N GLY A 100 -11.15 0.66 8.69
CA GLY A 100 -11.74 -0.09 9.79
C GLY A 100 -11.56 -1.60 9.66
N TYR A 101 -11.83 -2.31 10.76
CA TYR A 101 -11.55 -3.75 10.85
C TYR A 101 -12.44 -4.60 9.96
N THR A 102 -13.70 -4.23 9.78
CA THR A 102 -14.62 -4.96 8.90
C THR A 102 -14.17 -4.92 7.44
N ALA A 103 -13.86 -3.74 6.93
CA ALA A 103 -13.35 -3.58 5.57
C ALA A 103 -11.99 -4.27 5.38
N LEU A 104 -11.10 -4.15 6.37
CA LEU A 104 -9.81 -4.85 6.36
C LEU A 104 -9.99 -6.36 6.30
N THR A 105 -10.93 -6.92 7.06
CA THR A 105 -11.24 -8.35 7.05
C THR A 105 -11.75 -8.80 5.68
N SER A 106 -12.61 -8.02 5.05
CA SER A 106 -13.12 -8.29 3.71
C SER A 106 -11.99 -8.28 2.67
N MET A 107 -11.10 -7.29 2.73
CA MET A 107 -9.94 -7.23 1.83
C MET A 107 -8.96 -8.39 2.06
N ALA A 108 -8.71 -8.78 3.31
CA ALA A 108 -7.84 -9.91 3.62
C ALA A 108 -8.40 -11.22 3.05
N ARG A 109 -9.71 -11.43 3.14
CA ARG A 109 -10.39 -12.60 2.53
C ARG A 109 -10.28 -12.58 1.02
N TRP A 110 -10.51 -11.42 0.41
CA TRP A 110 -10.36 -11.27 -1.04
C TRP A 110 -8.92 -11.58 -1.49
N CYS A 111 -7.93 -11.00 -0.82
CA CYS A 111 -6.52 -11.24 -1.13
C CYS A 111 -6.17 -12.72 -1.04
N ARG A 112 -6.59 -13.41 0.03
CA ARG A 112 -6.37 -14.85 0.19
C ARG A 112 -7.02 -15.68 -0.94
N ALA A 113 -8.25 -15.35 -1.31
CA ALA A 113 -8.96 -16.04 -2.38
C ALA A 113 -8.34 -15.82 -3.76
N ASN A 114 -7.62 -14.72 -3.95
CA ASN A 114 -7.03 -14.30 -5.22
C ASN A 114 -5.51 -14.45 -5.29
N GLY A 115 -4.88 -15.05 -4.29
CA GLY A 115 -3.43 -15.24 -4.27
C GLY A 115 -2.63 -13.94 -4.19
N MET A 116 -3.20 -12.90 -3.57
CA MET A 116 -2.60 -11.58 -3.41
C MET A 116 -2.11 -11.38 -1.98
N LEU A 117 -1.04 -10.62 -1.83
CA LEU A 117 -0.57 -10.15 -0.52
C LEU A 117 -1.30 -8.85 -0.14
N LEU A 118 -1.46 -8.65 1.17
CA LEU A 118 -2.07 -7.45 1.73
C LEU A 118 -1.09 -6.69 2.61
N HIS A 119 -0.81 -5.45 2.25
CA HIS A 119 -0.06 -4.50 3.07
C HIS A 119 -1.02 -3.54 3.77
N LEU A 120 -0.82 -3.33 5.08
CA LEU A 120 -1.56 -2.34 5.86
C LEU A 120 -0.68 -1.14 6.17
N HIS A 121 -1.14 0.05 5.79
CA HIS A 121 -0.58 1.30 6.29
C HIS A 121 -1.30 1.72 7.58
N ARG A 122 -0.53 2.10 8.59
CA ARG A 122 -1.06 2.44 9.93
C ARG A 122 -1.63 3.85 10.08
N ALA A 123 -1.83 4.59 8.99
CA ALA A 123 -2.41 5.94 9.04
C ALA A 123 -3.65 5.96 9.94
N GLY A 124 -3.72 6.95 10.84
CA GLY A 124 -4.81 7.06 11.82
C GLY A 124 -4.61 6.28 13.12
N HIS A 125 -3.55 5.47 13.25
CA HIS A 125 -3.32 4.68 14.47
C HIS A 125 -3.21 5.55 15.73
N SER A 126 -2.66 6.76 15.61
CA SER A 126 -2.45 7.65 16.75
C SER A 126 -3.75 8.06 17.45
N THR A 127 -4.89 7.94 16.79
CA THR A 127 -6.20 8.09 17.44
C THR A 127 -6.33 7.15 18.65
N TYR A 128 -5.74 5.97 18.57
CA TYR A 128 -5.79 4.94 19.62
C TYR A 128 -4.53 4.89 20.47
N THR A 129 -3.38 5.26 19.93
CA THR A 129 -2.07 4.93 20.55
C THR A 129 -1.37 6.10 21.21
N ARG A 130 -1.83 7.34 21.01
CA ARG A 130 -1.13 8.56 21.47
C ARG A 130 -1.14 8.81 22.97
N GLN A 131 -2.03 8.17 23.71
CA GLN A 131 -2.17 8.40 25.15
C GLN A 131 -1.84 7.13 25.94
N LYS A 132 -1.07 7.29 27.02
CA LYS A 132 -0.66 6.17 27.86
C LYS A 132 -1.79 5.53 28.67
N SER A 133 -2.79 6.32 29.07
CA SER A 133 -3.89 5.88 29.93
C SER A 133 -5.18 5.58 29.18
N HIS A 134 -5.19 5.78 27.87
CA HIS A 134 -6.39 5.68 27.04
C HIS A 134 -6.09 5.03 25.70
N GLY A 135 -7.07 4.30 25.17
CA GLY A 135 -6.97 3.71 23.85
C GLY A 135 -6.33 2.34 23.86
N MET A 136 -5.45 2.09 22.89
CA MET A 136 -4.89 0.76 22.62
C MET A 136 -3.44 0.90 22.14
N SER A 137 -2.54 0.08 22.66
CA SER A 137 -1.15 0.10 22.20
C SER A 137 -1.05 -0.37 20.75
N PHE A 138 -0.10 0.20 20.00
CA PHE A 138 0.15 -0.21 18.62
C PHE A 138 0.49 -1.70 18.49
N ARG A 139 1.15 -2.28 19.49
CA ARG A 139 1.45 -3.71 19.53
C ARG A 139 0.18 -4.57 19.44
N VAL A 140 -0.88 -4.17 20.14
CA VAL A 140 -2.17 -4.87 20.10
C VAL A 140 -2.82 -4.70 18.73
N LEU A 141 -2.83 -3.46 18.19
CA LEU A 141 -3.34 -3.17 16.84
C LEU A 141 -2.63 -4.04 15.79
N ALA A 142 -1.30 -4.10 15.84
CA ALA A 142 -0.50 -4.88 14.90
C ALA A 142 -0.85 -6.38 14.97
N LYS A 143 -1.00 -6.92 16.18
CA LYS A 143 -1.41 -8.32 16.36
C LYS A 143 -2.80 -8.60 15.81
N TRP A 144 -3.76 -7.73 16.03
CA TRP A 144 -5.10 -7.87 15.49
C TRP A 144 -5.10 -7.83 13.97
N CYS A 145 -4.36 -6.91 13.38
CA CYS A 145 -4.24 -6.83 11.92
C CYS A 145 -3.59 -8.10 11.33
N ARG A 146 -2.59 -8.66 12.01
CA ARG A 146 -2.01 -9.94 11.59
C ARG A 146 -3.01 -11.10 11.70
N LEU A 147 -3.80 -11.15 12.75
CA LEU A 147 -4.85 -12.16 12.92
C LEU A 147 -5.95 -12.04 11.86
N ILE A 148 -6.27 -10.82 11.42
CA ILE A 148 -7.21 -10.58 10.32
C ILE A 148 -6.70 -11.14 8.99
N GLY A 149 -5.38 -11.14 8.77
CA GLY A 149 -4.76 -11.67 7.56
C GLY A 149 -3.85 -10.72 6.80
N VAL A 150 -3.42 -9.62 7.44
CA VAL A 150 -2.43 -8.71 6.86
C VAL A 150 -1.06 -9.40 6.79
N ASP A 151 -0.41 -9.34 5.64
CA ASP A 151 0.91 -9.94 5.40
C ASP A 151 2.04 -8.99 5.76
N HIS A 152 1.96 -7.75 5.29
CA HIS A 152 2.94 -6.69 5.56
C HIS A 152 2.27 -5.53 6.32
N LEU A 153 2.95 -5.03 7.34
CA LEU A 153 2.46 -3.93 8.17
C LEU A 153 3.50 -2.81 8.28
N HIS A 154 3.07 -1.58 8.03
CA HIS A 154 3.87 -0.41 8.31
C HIS A 154 3.91 -0.16 9.82
N ALA A 155 4.99 -0.55 10.48
CA ALA A 155 5.13 -0.46 11.93
C ALA A 155 5.81 0.83 12.42
N GLY A 156 6.47 1.56 11.51
CA GLY A 156 7.24 2.75 11.83
C GLY A 156 8.74 2.50 11.86
N THR A 157 9.48 3.45 12.39
CA THR A 157 10.95 3.38 12.48
C THR A 157 11.40 3.50 13.92
N VAL A 158 12.58 2.96 14.22
CA VAL A 158 13.23 3.05 15.54
C VAL A 158 13.72 4.49 15.79
N VAL A 159 14.01 5.22 14.72
CA VAL A 159 14.50 6.61 14.77
C VAL A 159 13.56 7.51 13.99
N GLY A 160 13.12 8.60 14.56
CA GLY A 160 12.24 9.58 13.89
C GLY A 160 10.98 9.90 14.69
N LYS A 161 9.93 10.32 13.99
CA LYS A 161 8.68 10.83 14.58
C LYS A 161 7.82 9.76 15.28
N LEU A 162 8.31 8.57 15.44
CA LEU A 162 7.50 7.46 15.89
C LEU A 162 7.92 7.09 17.30
N GLU A 163 7.15 7.61 18.21
CA GLU A 163 7.15 7.07 19.55
C GLU A 163 6.62 5.64 19.51
N GLY A 164 7.39 4.77 20.12
CA GLY A 164 6.98 3.39 20.32
C GLY A 164 5.81 3.24 21.27
#